data_3c5de1c148102702b6dc70f89136a7f1
#
_entry.id   3c5de1c148102702b6dc70f89136a7f1
#
_cell.length_a   1.000
_cell.length_b   1.000
_cell.length_c   1.000
_cell.angle_alpha   90.00
_cell.angle_beta   90.00
_cell.angle_gamma   90.00
#
_symmetry.space_group_name_H-M   'P 1'
#
loop_
_entity.id
_entity.type
_entity.pdbx_description
1 polymer ?
#
loop_
_entity_poly.entity_id
_entity_poly.type
_entity_poly.pdbx_seq_one_letter_code
_entity_poly.pdbx_strand_id
1 'polypeptide(L)'
;MRQTGAMTEFDRLLAEAARKPLVGWDLSCDGRIATTAVPWDFERAVVHRARQSPDLLDMGTGGGEWLGRLPLRPARTVATEGWAPNVAVARERLAPLGIEVVAVEGALDNGAQHDGDAHDDAPLPFADGEFHLVVNRHESFVPAEVARVLARGGHFLTQQVASDFNADHYRLAGLAPAEPPPEWQLDIARRQLERAGFEILRAEAGAELLRFADVGAFAWYLKNVPYVCPDFTIEGTRDALAQLHRRQQAGEAIAVRQTLFWIEALR
;
A
#
# COMPACT_ATOMS: atom_id res chain seq x y z
N MET A 1 32.72 -15.55 -35.75
CA MET A 1 32.58 -14.16 -35.27
C MET A 1 31.19 -14.03 -34.69
N ARG A 2 31.05 -13.98 -33.36
CA ARG A 2 29.77 -13.62 -32.74
C ARG A 2 29.63 -12.09 -32.87
N GLN A 3 28.68 -11.63 -33.67
CA GLN A 3 28.30 -10.21 -33.66
C GLN A 3 27.82 -9.88 -32.23
N THR A 4 28.58 -9.09 -31.52
CA THR A 4 28.10 -8.38 -30.32
C THR A 4 27.10 -7.35 -30.81
N GLY A 5 25.84 -7.75 -30.98
CA GLY A 5 24.74 -6.84 -31.26
C GLY A 5 24.67 -5.80 -30.13
N ALA A 6 24.59 -4.52 -30.49
CA ALA A 6 24.38 -3.45 -29.52
C ALA A 6 23.11 -3.79 -28.71
N MET A 7 23.18 -3.67 -27.41
CA MET A 7 22.03 -3.87 -26.49
C MET A 7 20.91 -2.90 -26.90
N THR A 8 19.71 -3.44 -27.15
CA THR A 8 18.56 -2.63 -27.53
C THR A 8 18.10 -1.74 -26.37
N GLU A 9 17.33 -0.69 -26.66
CA GLU A 9 16.71 0.14 -25.61
C GLU A 9 15.86 -0.71 -24.68
N PHE A 10 15.05 -1.62 -25.22
CA PHE A 10 14.25 -2.59 -24.45
C PHE A 10 15.12 -3.41 -23.50
N ASP A 11 16.23 -3.98 -23.98
CA ASP A 11 17.14 -4.78 -23.14
C ASP A 11 17.77 -3.95 -22.03
N ARG A 12 18.14 -2.70 -22.33
CA ARG A 12 18.71 -1.76 -21.33
C ARG A 12 17.70 -1.46 -20.24
N LEU A 13 16.44 -1.16 -20.61
CA LEU A 13 15.36 -0.87 -19.64
C LEU A 13 15.10 -2.05 -18.71
N LEU A 14 15.05 -3.27 -19.24
CA LEU A 14 14.85 -4.47 -18.41
C LEU A 14 16.06 -4.78 -17.54
N ALA A 15 17.28 -4.62 -18.04
CA ALA A 15 18.49 -4.82 -17.27
C ALA A 15 18.62 -3.82 -16.11
N GLU A 16 18.18 -2.58 -16.31
CA GLU A 16 18.08 -1.57 -15.26
C GLU A 16 17.04 -1.98 -14.20
N ALA A 17 15.82 -2.34 -14.64
CA ALA A 17 14.75 -2.79 -13.76
C ALA A 17 15.16 -3.98 -12.89
N ALA A 18 15.88 -4.94 -13.47
CA ALA A 18 16.36 -6.12 -12.76
C ALA A 18 17.32 -5.78 -11.60
N ARG A 19 18.19 -4.77 -11.78
CA ARG A 19 19.22 -4.40 -10.80
C ARG A 19 18.74 -3.40 -9.74
N LYS A 20 17.81 -2.50 -10.09
CA LYS A 20 17.37 -1.41 -9.21
C LYS A 20 16.54 -1.96 -8.04
N PRO A 21 16.98 -1.79 -6.78
CA PRO A 21 16.19 -2.18 -5.62
C PRO A 21 15.08 -1.16 -5.33
N LEU A 22 14.10 -1.56 -4.52
CA LEU A 22 13.21 -0.66 -3.80
C LEU A 22 13.87 -0.27 -2.47
N VAL A 23 13.80 0.99 -2.09
CA VAL A 23 14.27 1.49 -0.79
C VAL A 23 13.11 2.22 -0.11
N GLY A 24 12.76 1.79 1.10
CA GLY A 24 11.56 2.27 1.77
C GLY A 24 10.31 1.89 0.97
N TRP A 25 9.36 2.81 0.87
CA TRP A 25 8.13 2.65 0.07
C TRP A 25 7.99 3.76 -0.99
N ASP A 26 9.14 4.22 -1.55
CA ASP A 26 9.13 5.17 -2.67
C ASP A 26 8.94 4.42 -4.00
N LEU A 27 7.70 4.32 -4.42
CA LEU A 27 7.30 3.66 -5.66
C LEU A 27 7.38 4.58 -6.89
N SER A 28 7.93 5.78 -6.78
CA SER A 28 8.04 6.71 -7.92
C SER A 28 8.99 6.25 -9.02
N CYS A 29 9.91 5.33 -8.72
CA CYS A 29 10.96 4.86 -9.65
C CYS A 29 11.71 6.04 -10.30
N ASP A 30 12.25 6.97 -9.48
CA ASP A 30 12.92 8.21 -9.92
C ASP A 30 11.99 9.11 -10.78
N GLY A 31 10.71 9.18 -10.43
CA GLY A 31 9.73 9.98 -11.17
C GLY A 31 9.22 9.34 -12.47
N ARG A 32 9.56 8.07 -12.73
CA ARG A 32 9.08 7.32 -13.91
C ARG A 32 7.71 6.66 -13.68
N ILE A 33 7.18 6.71 -12.46
CA ILE A 33 5.84 6.26 -12.11
C ILE A 33 5.09 7.45 -11.53
N ALA A 34 3.99 7.81 -12.17
CA ALA A 34 3.10 8.88 -11.73
C ALA A 34 1.73 8.32 -11.39
N THR A 35 1.15 8.81 -10.30
CA THR A 35 -0.17 8.41 -9.83
C THR A 35 -1.15 9.57 -9.94
N THR A 36 -2.34 9.33 -10.45
CA THR A 36 -3.42 10.32 -10.39
C THR A 36 -4.03 10.35 -8.99
N ALA A 37 -4.61 11.48 -8.62
CA ALA A 37 -5.32 11.57 -7.34
C ALA A 37 -6.59 10.71 -7.33
N VAL A 38 -6.90 10.11 -6.18
CA VAL A 38 -8.22 9.57 -5.84
C VAL A 38 -9.21 10.72 -5.59
N PRO A 39 -10.56 10.48 -5.62
CA PRO A 39 -11.54 11.55 -5.45
C PRO A 39 -11.66 12.13 -4.03
N TRP A 40 -10.88 11.62 -3.08
CA TRP A 40 -10.81 12.12 -1.69
C TRP A 40 -9.41 12.59 -1.34
N ASP A 41 -9.31 13.37 -0.27
CA ASP A 41 -8.06 13.83 0.32
C ASP A 41 -7.88 13.17 1.71
N PHE A 42 -7.28 11.98 1.71
CA PHE A 42 -7.03 11.20 2.93
C PHE A 42 -6.11 11.94 3.91
N GLU A 43 -5.05 12.58 3.40
CA GLU A 43 -4.12 13.34 4.23
C GLU A 43 -4.81 14.49 4.97
N ARG A 44 -5.67 15.23 4.27
CA ARG A 44 -6.47 16.29 4.88
C ARG A 44 -7.41 15.75 5.96
N ALA A 45 -8.04 14.59 5.75
CA ALA A 45 -8.90 13.96 6.75
C ALA A 45 -8.10 13.58 8.00
N VAL A 46 -6.93 12.95 7.83
CA VAL A 46 -6.02 12.61 8.94
C VAL A 46 -5.56 13.85 9.69
N VAL A 47 -5.10 14.90 9.00
CA VAL A 47 -4.67 16.16 9.62
C VAL A 47 -5.82 16.84 10.38
N HIS A 48 -7.04 16.76 9.86
CA HIS A 48 -8.21 17.28 10.55
C HIS A 48 -8.42 16.61 11.92
N ARG A 49 -8.34 15.26 11.96
CA ARG A 49 -8.47 14.50 13.22
C ARG A 49 -7.26 14.64 14.13
N ALA A 50 -6.06 14.71 13.59
CA ALA A 50 -4.83 14.89 14.34
C ALA A 50 -4.81 16.21 15.15
N ARG A 51 -5.49 17.25 14.67
CA ARG A 51 -5.64 18.52 15.43
C ARG A 51 -6.48 18.37 16.70
N GLN A 52 -7.32 17.37 16.76
CA GLN A 52 -8.29 17.14 17.83
C GLN A 52 -7.90 15.97 18.74
N SER A 53 -6.82 15.26 18.40
CA SER A 53 -6.36 14.06 19.09
C SER A 53 -5.08 14.33 19.88
N PRO A 54 -4.96 13.81 21.11
CA PRO A 54 -3.73 13.95 21.91
C PRO A 54 -2.58 13.07 21.39
N ASP A 55 -2.91 12.01 20.67
CA ASP A 55 -1.98 10.99 20.18
C ASP A 55 -2.42 10.41 18.85
N LEU A 56 -1.49 9.72 18.18
CA LEU A 56 -1.70 9.05 16.89
C LEU A 56 -0.88 7.77 16.83
N LEU A 57 -1.50 6.70 16.37
CA LEU A 57 -0.86 5.48 15.92
C LEU A 57 -0.97 5.38 14.39
N ASP A 58 0.15 5.26 13.68
CA ASP A 58 0.22 4.96 12.24
C ASP A 58 0.59 3.48 12.05
N MET A 59 -0.36 2.69 11.56
CA MET A 59 -0.18 1.26 11.35
C MET A 59 0.37 0.98 9.95
N GLY A 60 1.51 0.27 9.88
CA GLY A 60 2.15 -0.06 8.61
C GLY A 60 2.77 1.17 7.93
N THR A 61 3.68 1.86 8.64
CA THR A 61 4.24 3.15 8.18
C THR A 61 5.13 3.04 6.93
N GLY A 62 5.51 1.82 6.52
CA GLY A 62 6.49 1.61 5.45
C GLY A 62 7.85 2.16 5.84
N GLY A 63 8.47 2.94 4.95
CA GLY A 63 9.71 3.65 5.27
C GLY A 63 9.49 4.97 6.03
N GLY A 64 8.27 5.28 6.48
CA GLY A 64 7.95 6.50 7.20
C GLY A 64 7.79 7.75 6.33
N GLU A 65 7.78 7.60 4.99
CA GLU A 65 7.75 8.74 4.06
C GLU A 65 6.51 9.59 4.23
N TRP A 66 5.35 8.94 4.29
CA TRP A 66 4.08 9.64 4.39
C TRP A 66 3.90 10.28 5.76
N LEU A 67 4.11 9.53 6.84
CA LEU A 67 3.98 10.02 8.21
C LEU A 67 4.97 11.19 8.48
N GLY A 68 6.21 11.06 7.98
CA GLY A 68 7.25 12.06 8.15
C GLY A 68 6.92 13.42 7.52
N ARG A 69 6.18 13.44 6.40
CA ARG A 69 5.79 14.67 5.69
C ARG A 69 4.45 15.26 6.10
N LEU A 70 3.67 14.59 6.97
CA LEU A 70 2.42 15.16 7.45
C LEU A 70 2.64 16.54 8.06
N PRO A 71 1.88 17.57 7.65
CA PRO A 71 2.11 18.94 8.08
C PRO A 71 1.77 19.17 9.56
N LEU A 72 1.00 18.26 10.16
CA LEU A 72 0.63 18.30 11.56
C LEU A 72 0.42 16.90 12.10
N ARG A 73 0.99 16.62 13.27
CA ARG A 73 0.84 15.40 14.05
C ARG A 73 0.70 15.75 15.53
N PRO A 74 0.02 14.94 16.35
CA PRO A 74 0.08 15.03 17.80
C PRO A 74 1.53 14.85 18.31
N ALA A 75 1.83 15.45 19.48
CA ALA A 75 3.15 15.33 20.09
C ALA A 75 3.50 13.85 20.40
N ARG A 76 2.51 13.06 20.83
CA ARG A 76 2.64 11.62 20.94
C ARG A 76 2.19 10.96 19.63
N THR A 77 3.15 10.62 18.79
CA THR A 77 2.93 9.86 17.56
C THR A 77 3.79 8.60 17.60
N VAL A 78 3.18 7.45 17.34
CA VAL A 78 3.83 6.14 17.27
C VAL A 78 3.53 5.53 15.91
N ALA A 79 4.47 4.77 15.37
CA ALA A 79 4.29 4.04 14.13
C ALA A 79 4.57 2.55 14.33
N THR A 80 3.90 1.66 13.58
CA THR A 80 4.27 0.25 13.48
C THR A 80 4.77 -0.06 12.07
N GLU A 81 5.62 -1.09 11.97
CA GLU A 81 6.10 -1.62 10.69
C GLU A 81 6.47 -3.10 10.87
N GLY A 82 5.98 -3.95 9.97
CA GLY A 82 6.20 -5.41 10.03
C GLY A 82 7.35 -5.90 9.16
N TRP A 83 7.63 -5.25 8.05
CA TRP A 83 8.68 -5.69 7.14
C TRP A 83 10.05 -5.22 7.61
N ALA A 84 10.88 -6.16 8.08
CA ALA A 84 12.16 -5.87 8.72
C ALA A 84 13.07 -4.87 7.97
N PRO A 85 13.21 -4.91 6.62
CA PRO A 85 13.99 -3.91 5.89
C PRO A 85 13.46 -2.47 6.05
N ASN A 86 12.15 -2.29 6.14
CA ASN A 86 11.53 -0.97 6.31
C ASN A 86 11.65 -0.45 7.75
N VAL A 87 11.66 -1.33 8.75
CA VAL A 87 11.79 -0.93 10.17
C VAL A 87 13.01 -0.04 10.40
N ALA A 88 14.17 -0.42 9.85
CA ALA A 88 15.40 0.36 9.98
C ALA A 88 15.27 1.73 9.28
N VAL A 89 14.72 1.75 8.06
CA VAL A 89 14.51 2.97 7.26
C VAL A 89 13.54 3.92 7.96
N ALA A 90 12.43 3.38 8.47
CA ALA A 90 11.42 4.17 9.19
C ALA A 90 12.00 4.76 10.48
N ARG A 91 12.75 3.97 11.26
CA ARG A 91 13.40 4.45 12.48
C ARG A 91 14.37 5.59 12.21
N GLU A 92 15.24 5.45 11.21
CA GLU A 92 16.18 6.51 10.82
C GLU A 92 15.45 7.80 10.41
N ARG A 93 14.39 7.67 9.60
CA ARG A 93 13.62 8.82 9.10
C ARG A 93 12.78 9.51 10.17
N LEU A 94 12.15 8.74 11.04
CA LEU A 94 11.16 9.24 11.98
C LEU A 94 11.75 9.64 13.35
N ALA A 95 12.93 9.13 13.73
CA ALA A 95 13.60 9.47 14.99
C ALA A 95 13.85 10.99 15.16
N PRO A 96 14.30 11.77 14.13
CA PRO A 96 14.48 13.22 14.28
C PRO A 96 13.18 13.97 14.53
N LEU A 97 12.03 13.35 14.28
CA LEU A 97 10.70 13.88 14.50
C LEU A 97 10.11 13.47 15.86
N GLY A 98 10.87 12.71 16.66
CA GLY A 98 10.42 12.18 17.96
C GLY A 98 9.36 11.07 17.84
N ILE A 99 9.25 10.40 16.69
CA ILE A 99 8.28 9.34 16.45
C ILE A 99 8.96 7.99 16.72
N GLU A 100 8.37 7.20 17.60
CA GLU A 100 8.79 5.83 17.87
C GLU A 100 8.28 4.90 16.77
N VAL A 101 9.14 3.97 16.30
CA VAL A 101 8.77 2.91 15.37
C VAL A 101 8.90 1.56 16.04
N VAL A 102 7.75 0.92 16.28
CA VAL A 102 7.62 -0.40 16.89
C VAL A 102 7.57 -1.45 15.79
N ALA A 103 8.48 -2.43 15.86
CA ALA A 103 8.43 -3.57 14.94
C ALA A 103 7.29 -4.51 15.37
N VAL A 104 6.31 -4.70 14.49
CA VAL A 104 5.15 -5.55 14.72
C VAL A 104 4.92 -6.38 13.47
N GLU A 105 4.80 -7.68 13.61
CA GLU A 105 4.39 -8.54 12.50
C GLU A 105 2.99 -8.10 12.02
N GLY A 106 2.84 -7.92 10.71
CA GLY A 106 1.56 -7.48 10.13
C GLY A 106 0.47 -8.54 10.28
N ALA A 107 -0.78 -8.10 10.28
CA ALA A 107 -1.92 -8.99 10.19
C ALA A 107 -1.92 -9.76 8.86
N LEU A 108 -2.59 -10.91 8.82
CA LEU A 108 -2.87 -11.62 7.56
C LEU A 108 -3.62 -10.70 6.60
N ASP A 109 -3.53 -11.00 5.30
CA ASP A 109 -4.25 -10.24 4.27
C ASP A 109 -5.73 -10.09 4.64
N ASN A 110 -6.26 -8.87 4.58
CA ASN A 110 -7.66 -8.56 4.92
C ASN A 110 -8.65 -9.41 4.13
N GLY A 111 -8.34 -9.73 2.87
CA GLY A 111 -9.16 -10.59 2.04
C GLY A 111 -9.19 -12.05 2.49
N ALA A 112 -8.17 -12.51 3.23
CA ALA A 112 -8.12 -13.83 3.83
C ALA A 112 -8.86 -13.92 5.17
N GLN A 113 -9.22 -12.79 5.77
CA GLN A 113 -10.01 -12.72 7.00
C GLN A 113 -11.49 -12.98 6.65
N HIS A 114 -11.89 -14.25 6.67
CA HIS A 114 -13.28 -14.63 6.41
C HIS A 114 -14.24 -14.11 7.49
N ASP A 115 -15.49 -13.89 7.08
CA ASP A 115 -16.60 -13.55 7.96
C ASP A 115 -16.72 -14.54 9.12
N GLY A 116 -16.15 -14.23 10.26
CA GLY A 116 -16.59 -14.75 11.54
C GLY A 116 -15.59 -15.54 12.39
N ASP A 117 -14.52 -16.12 11.88
CA ASP A 117 -13.72 -17.06 12.68
C ASP A 117 -12.18 -16.89 12.62
N ALA A 118 -11.68 -15.93 11.89
CA ALA A 118 -10.24 -15.67 11.89
C ALA A 118 -9.86 -14.87 13.15
N HIS A 119 -9.56 -15.56 14.21
CA HIS A 119 -8.70 -15.03 15.26
C HIS A 119 -7.30 -14.91 14.65
N ASP A 120 -7.07 -13.84 13.93
CA ASP A 120 -5.73 -13.44 13.62
C ASP A 120 -5.15 -12.86 14.92
N ASP A 121 -4.34 -13.67 15.56
CA ASP A 121 -3.63 -13.32 16.79
C ASP A 121 -2.40 -12.44 16.44
N ALA A 122 -2.60 -11.34 15.72
CA ALA A 122 -1.58 -10.31 15.53
C ALA A 122 -1.82 -9.15 16.51
N PRO A 123 -1.59 -9.35 17.83
CA PRO A 123 -1.87 -8.33 18.82
C PRO A 123 -0.88 -7.19 18.66
N LEU A 124 -1.40 -5.98 18.65
CA LEU A 124 -0.58 -4.79 18.75
C LEU A 124 -0.02 -4.67 20.18
N PRO A 125 1.28 -4.32 20.35
CA PRO A 125 1.92 -4.26 21.67
C PRO A 125 1.54 -2.98 22.44
N PHE A 126 0.24 -2.64 22.44
CA PHE A 126 -0.31 -1.46 23.08
C PHE A 126 -1.46 -1.84 24.02
N ALA A 127 -1.70 -1.00 25.02
CA ALA A 127 -2.78 -1.19 25.96
C ALA A 127 -4.16 -0.92 25.35
N ASP A 128 -5.22 -1.41 26.00
CA ASP A 128 -6.60 -1.12 25.62
C ASP A 128 -6.88 0.39 25.73
N GLY A 129 -7.43 0.98 24.65
CA GLY A 129 -7.79 2.38 24.62
C GLY A 129 -6.61 3.35 24.71
N GLU A 130 -5.44 2.91 24.28
CA GLU A 130 -4.20 3.70 24.40
C GLU A 130 -4.16 4.88 23.42
N PHE A 131 -4.83 4.80 22.27
CA PHE A 131 -4.80 5.82 21.23
C PHE A 131 -6.18 6.43 20.97
N HIS A 132 -6.21 7.72 20.62
CA HIS A 132 -7.43 8.42 20.22
C HIS A 132 -7.55 8.58 18.70
N LEU A 133 -6.45 8.43 17.98
CA LEU A 133 -6.42 8.40 16.52
C LEU A 133 -5.55 7.24 16.06
N VAL A 134 -6.14 6.34 15.28
CA VAL A 134 -5.42 5.27 14.58
C VAL A 134 -5.57 5.50 13.08
N VAL A 135 -4.45 5.47 12.37
CA VAL A 135 -4.39 5.64 10.92
C VAL A 135 -3.74 4.42 10.31
N ASN A 136 -4.25 4.00 9.15
CA ASN A 136 -3.74 2.86 8.43
C ASN A 136 -3.80 3.13 6.92
N ARG A 137 -2.71 2.85 6.22
CA ARG A 137 -2.66 3.01 4.76
C ARG A 137 -2.07 1.78 4.10
N HIS A 138 -2.92 1.07 3.34
CA HIS A 138 -2.52 -0.09 2.53
C HIS A 138 -1.91 -1.25 3.33
N GLU A 139 -2.10 -1.26 4.64
CA GLU A 139 -1.69 -2.33 5.53
C GLU A 139 -2.91 -3.12 6.00
N SER A 140 -2.77 -4.43 6.14
CA SER A 140 -3.79 -5.29 6.72
C SER A 140 -4.04 -4.96 8.19
N PHE A 141 -5.27 -5.11 8.65
CA PHE A 141 -5.62 -4.86 10.05
C PHE A 141 -6.69 -5.84 10.55
N VAL A 142 -6.68 -6.09 11.85
CA VAL A 142 -7.72 -6.84 12.55
C VAL A 142 -8.68 -5.84 13.21
N PRO A 143 -9.94 -5.73 12.76
CA PRO A 143 -10.88 -4.72 13.28
C PRO A 143 -11.06 -4.75 14.79
N ALA A 144 -11.11 -5.96 15.40
CA ALA A 144 -11.23 -6.12 16.85
C ALA A 144 -10.00 -5.57 17.60
N GLU A 145 -8.81 -5.75 17.03
CA GLU A 145 -7.56 -5.28 17.62
C GLU A 145 -7.44 -3.75 17.50
N VAL A 146 -7.82 -3.18 16.36
CA VAL A 146 -7.94 -1.73 16.20
C VAL A 146 -8.93 -1.17 17.22
N ALA A 147 -10.10 -1.81 17.39
CA ALA A 147 -11.06 -1.42 18.41
C ALA A 147 -10.45 -1.53 19.82
N ARG A 148 -9.65 -2.53 20.12
CA ARG A 148 -9.02 -2.71 21.43
C ARG A 148 -8.08 -1.55 21.77
N VAL A 149 -7.17 -1.21 20.89
CA VAL A 149 -6.15 -0.16 21.13
C VAL A 149 -6.70 1.27 21.03
N LEU A 150 -7.83 1.46 20.36
CA LEU A 150 -8.46 2.76 20.19
C LEU A 150 -9.30 3.11 21.44
N ALA A 151 -9.19 4.32 21.96
CA ALA A 151 -10.02 4.83 23.04
C ALA A 151 -11.50 4.97 22.60
N ARG A 152 -12.43 4.91 23.55
CA ARG A 152 -13.83 5.25 23.25
C ARG A 152 -13.94 6.69 22.79
N GLY A 153 -14.67 6.93 21.69
CA GLY A 153 -14.72 8.23 21.02
C GLY A 153 -13.50 8.53 20.17
N GLY A 154 -12.57 7.59 20.03
CA GLY A 154 -11.43 7.70 19.14
C GLY A 154 -11.79 7.39 17.68
N HIS A 155 -10.97 7.86 16.75
CA HIS A 155 -11.18 7.73 15.31
C HIS A 155 -10.21 6.74 14.67
N PHE A 156 -10.72 5.90 13.79
CA PHE A 156 -9.94 5.07 12.88
C PHE A 156 -10.12 5.57 11.45
N LEU A 157 -9.00 5.89 10.78
CA LEU A 157 -8.99 6.25 9.37
C LEU A 157 -8.16 5.21 8.61
N THR A 158 -8.75 4.55 7.63
CA THR A 158 -8.03 3.60 6.78
C THR A 158 -8.25 3.88 5.31
N GLN A 159 -7.17 3.76 4.51
CA GLN A 159 -7.23 3.75 3.06
C GLN A 159 -6.63 2.43 2.58
N GLN A 160 -7.36 1.73 1.72
CA GLN A 160 -7.05 0.38 1.28
C GLN A 160 -7.08 0.25 -0.23
N VAL A 161 -6.34 -0.71 -0.76
CA VAL A 161 -6.50 -1.20 -2.12
C VAL A 161 -7.57 -2.30 -2.13
N ALA A 162 -8.43 -2.31 -3.13
CA ALA A 162 -9.43 -3.37 -3.31
C ALA A 162 -8.82 -4.61 -3.97
N SER A 163 -9.47 -5.77 -3.87
CA SER A 163 -8.93 -7.04 -4.38
C SER A 163 -8.75 -7.09 -5.89
N ASP A 164 -9.40 -6.23 -6.64
CA ASP A 164 -9.27 -6.12 -8.11
C ASP A 164 -8.18 -5.15 -8.57
N PHE A 165 -7.42 -4.56 -7.64
CA PHE A 165 -6.42 -3.53 -7.94
C PHE A 165 -5.31 -3.99 -8.87
N ASN A 166 -5.05 -5.29 -8.95
CA ASN A 166 -3.96 -5.89 -9.72
C ASN A 166 -4.38 -6.44 -11.10
N ALA A 167 -5.66 -6.39 -11.46
CA ALA A 167 -6.18 -6.97 -12.70
C ALA A 167 -5.46 -6.44 -13.96
N ASP A 168 -5.22 -5.14 -14.03
CA ASP A 168 -4.48 -4.53 -15.14
C ASP A 168 -3.00 -4.92 -15.15
N HIS A 169 -2.39 -5.14 -13.99
CA HIS A 169 -0.99 -5.58 -13.90
C HIS A 169 -0.82 -6.96 -14.52
N TYR A 170 -1.68 -7.92 -14.15
CA TYR A 170 -1.70 -9.25 -14.75
C TYR A 170 -1.90 -9.20 -16.27
N ARG A 171 -2.90 -8.44 -16.71
CA ARG A 171 -3.22 -8.30 -18.14
C ARG A 171 -2.03 -7.72 -18.93
N LEU A 172 -1.37 -6.69 -18.42
CA LEU A 172 -0.22 -6.06 -19.10
C LEU A 172 1.04 -6.94 -19.05
N ALA A 173 1.21 -7.72 -17.98
CA ALA A 173 2.30 -8.68 -17.87
C ALA A 173 2.06 -9.96 -18.70
N GLY A 174 0.88 -10.11 -19.32
CA GLY A 174 0.51 -11.34 -20.07
C GLY A 174 0.33 -12.55 -19.18
N LEU A 175 -0.03 -12.33 -17.90
CA LEU A 175 -0.28 -13.37 -16.91
C LEU A 175 -1.77 -13.40 -16.52
N ALA A 176 -2.14 -14.45 -15.82
CA ALA A 176 -3.42 -14.56 -15.12
C ALA A 176 -3.14 -15.00 -13.68
N PRO A 177 -3.91 -14.54 -12.69
CA PRO A 177 -3.76 -15.04 -11.33
C PRO A 177 -4.08 -16.54 -11.28
N ALA A 178 -3.28 -17.30 -10.52
CA ALA A 178 -3.48 -18.74 -10.33
C ALA A 178 -4.83 -19.05 -9.67
N GLU A 179 -5.22 -18.17 -8.73
CA GLU A 179 -6.52 -18.20 -8.06
C GLU A 179 -7.11 -16.78 -8.05
N PRO A 180 -8.45 -16.63 -8.04
CA PRO A 180 -9.04 -15.31 -7.84
C PRO A 180 -8.61 -14.76 -6.48
N PRO A 181 -8.26 -13.48 -6.39
CA PRO A 181 -7.91 -12.89 -5.11
C PRO A 181 -9.09 -12.99 -4.13
N PRO A 182 -8.82 -13.13 -2.82
CA PRO A 182 -9.86 -13.05 -1.80
C PRO A 182 -10.67 -11.77 -1.99
N GLU A 183 -11.98 -11.84 -1.79
CA GLU A 183 -12.83 -10.66 -1.95
C GLU A 183 -12.54 -9.64 -0.85
N TRP A 184 -12.01 -8.48 -1.24
CA TRP A 184 -11.73 -7.36 -0.35
C TRP A 184 -12.21 -6.06 -1.01
N GLN A 185 -13.32 -5.53 -0.52
CA GLN A 185 -14.01 -4.37 -1.06
C GLN A 185 -14.51 -3.49 0.09
N LEU A 186 -14.87 -2.25 -0.23
CA LEU A 186 -15.39 -1.30 0.74
C LEU A 186 -16.49 -1.88 1.64
N ASP A 187 -17.46 -2.57 1.05
CA ASP A 187 -18.60 -3.12 1.80
C ASP A 187 -18.20 -4.22 2.78
N ILE A 188 -17.17 -5.00 2.46
CA ILE A 188 -16.63 -6.03 3.37
C ILE A 188 -15.93 -5.35 4.54
N ALA A 189 -15.01 -4.43 4.27
CA ALA A 189 -14.29 -3.68 5.29
C ALA A 189 -15.26 -2.94 6.24
N ARG A 190 -16.30 -2.31 5.67
CA ARG A 190 -17.33 -1.62 6.44
C ARG A 190 -18.05 -2.58 7.40
N ARG A 191 -18.54 -3.73 6.88
CA ARG A 191 -19.23 -4.73 7.73
C ARG A 191 -18.33 -5.29 8.83
N GLN A 192 -17.05 -5.51 8.56
CA GLN A 192 -16.11 -6.00 9.56
C GLN A 192 -15.91 -4.96 10.67
N LEU A 193 -15.76 -3.67 10.33
CA LEU A 193 -15.65 -2.59 11.32
C LEU A 193 -16.93 -2.43 12.13
N GLU A 194 -18.11 -2.45 11.50
CA GLU A 194 -19.42 -2.38 12.18
C GLU A 194 -19.58 -3.54 13.19
N ARG A 195 -19.19 -4.77 12.83
CA ARG A 195 -19.19 -5.94 13.74
C ARG A 195 -18.21 -5.76 14.91
N ALA A 196 -17.10 -5.08 14.72
CA ALA A 196 -16.14 -4.75 15.77
C ALA A 196 -16.59 -3.57 16.66
N GLY A 197 -17.78 -3.02 16.41
CA GLY A 197 -18.40 -1.98 17.23
C GLY A 197 -18.10 -0.55 16.78
N PHE A 198 -17.61 -0.35 15.55
CA PHE A 198 -17.40 0.98 14.98
C PHE A 198 -18.68 1.55 14.37
N GLU A 199 -18.87 2.85 14.53
CA GLU A 199 -19.77 3.67 13.73
C GLU A 199 -19.04 4.18 12.49
N ILE A 200 -19.56 3.93 11.29
CA ILE A 200 -18.96 4.41 10.04
C ILE A 200 -19.42 5.84 9.76
N LEU A 201 -18.47 6.79 9.84
CA LEU A 201 -18.72 8.21 9.59
C LEU A 201 -18.62 8.55 8.11
N ARG A 202 -17.67 7.94 7.40
CA ARG A 202 -17.46 8.10 5.94
C ARG A 202 -16.95 6.81 5.36
N ALA A 203 -17.37 6.53 4.12
CA ALA A 203 -16.92 5.38 3.35
C ALA A 203 -17.05 5.69 1.86
N GLU A 204 -15.94 5.72 1.13
CA GLU A 204 -15.92 6.04 -0.30
C GLU A 204 -14.98 5.09 -1.04
N ALA A 205 -15.40 4.63 -2.23
CA ALA A 205 -14.55 3.87 -3.16
C ALA A 205 -14.27 4.70 -4.42
N GLY A 206 -13.11 4.49 -5.00
CA GLY A 206 -12.67 5.18 -6.21
C GLY A 206 -11.52 4.46 -6.87
N ALA A 207 -10.86 5.12 -7.79
CA ALA A 207 -9.69 4.56 -8.45
C ALA A 207 -8.66 5.64 -8.75
N GLU A 208 -7.42 5.23 -8.75
CA GLU A 208 -6.30 5.98 -9.30
C GLU A 208 -5.72 5.28 -10.53
N LEU A 209 -4.94 6.00 -11.31
CA LEU A 209 -4.18 5.46 -12.42
C LEU A 209 -2.71 5.58 -12.11
N LEU A 210 -2.00 4.45 -12.13
CA LEU A 210 -0.54 4.45 -12.20
C LEU A 210 -0.13 4.51 -13.66
N ARG A 211 0.68 5.50 -14.00
CA ARG A 211 1.25 5.69 -15.35
C ARG A 211 2.73 5.43 -15.30
N PHE A 212 3.19 4.55 -16.15
CA PHE A 212 4.59 4.17 -16.27
C PHE A 212 5.21 4.85 -17.48
N ALA A 213 6.31 5.54 -17.28
CA ALA A 213 7.02 6.25 -18.35
C ALA A 213 7.56 5.29 -19.43
N ASP A 214 7.86 4.06 -19.04
CA ASP A 214 8.35 3.00 -19.94
C ASP A 214 8.16 1.60 -19.34
N VAL A 215 8.41 0.59 -20.18
CA VAL A 215 8.29 -0.82 -19.80
C VAL A 215 9.27 -1.24 -18.69
N GLY A 216 10.42 -0.57 -18.56
CA GLY A 216 11.37 -0.82 -17.48
C GLY A 216 10.82 -0.37 -16.14
N ALA A 217 10.15 0.78 -16.05
CA ALA A 217 9.47 1.23 -14.85
C ALA A 217 8.34 0.26 -14.43
N PHE A 218 7.56 -0.26 -15.39
CA PHE A 218 6.53 -1.26 -15.16
C PHE A 218 7.14 -2.58 -14.63
N ALA A 219 8.20 -3.09 -15.28
CA ALA A 219 8.88 -4.30 -14.86
C ALA A 219 9.55 -4.14 -13.48
N TRP A 220 10.13 -2.96 -13.20
CA TRP A 220 10.70 -2.63 -11.90
C TRP A 220 9.62 -2.65 -10.80
N TYR A 221 8.46 -2.07 -11.08
CA TYR A 221 7.34 -2.04 -10.12
C TYR A 221 6.90 -3.45 -9.74
N LEU A 222 6.59 -4.30 -10.75
CA LEU A 222 6.14 -5.67 -10.48
C LEU A 222 7.19 -6.52 -9.75
N LYS A 223 8.47 -6.36 -10.07
CA LYS A 223 9.55 -7.07 -9.38
C LYS A 223 9.67 -6.69 -7.91
N ASN A 224 9.48 -5.41 -7.57
CA ASN A 224 9.70 -4.90 -6.22
C ASN A 224 8.42 -4.89 -5.35
N VAL A 225 7.26 -5.13 -5.97
CA VAL A 225 5.95 -5.22 -5.30
C VAL A 225 5.33 -6.60 -5.61
N PRO A 226 5.95 -7.69 -5.12
CA PRO A 226 5.64 -9.05 -5.58
C PRO A 226 4.21 -9.50 -5.28
N TYR A 227 3.57 -8.99 -4.26
CA TYR A 227 2.17 -9.33 -3.96
C TYR A 227 1.17 -8.82 -5.03
N VAL A 228 1.57 -7.85 -5.87
CA VAL A 228 0.75 -7.36 -6.99
C VAL A 228 0.62 -8.42 -8.09
N CYS A 229 1.72 -9.14 -8.36
CA CYS A 229 1.78 -10.17 -9.38
C CYS A 229 2.84 -11.21 -8.98
N PRO A 230 2.53 -12.15 -8.06
CA PRO A 230 3.51 -13.06 -7.46
C PRO A 230 4.29 -13.90 -8.49
N ASP A 231 3.65 -14.27 -9.60
CA ASP A 231 4.25 -15.09 -10.65
C ASP A 231 5.08 -14.28 -11.66
N PHE A 232 5.22 -12.98 -11.44
CA PHE A 232 5.98 -12.11 -12.35
C PHE A 232 7.47 -12.37 -12.24
N THR A 233 8.10 -12.64 -13.36
CA THR A 233 9.56 -12.52 -13.53
C THR A 233 9.83 -11.83 -14.86
N ILE A 234 10.89 -11.02 -14.91
CA ILE A 234 11.27 -10.29 -16.13
C ILE A 234 11.54 -11.24 -17.29
N GLU A 235 12.18 -12.37 -16.99
CA GLU A 235 12.49 -13.42 -17.99
C GLU A 235 11.23 -14.13 -18.47
N GLY A 236 10.36 -14.55 -17.54
CA GLY A 236 9.15 -15.30 -17.86
C GLY A 236 8.10 -14.50 -18.62
N THR A 237 8.10 -13.17 -18.44
CA THR A 237 7.15 -12.25 -19.10
C THR A 237 7.76 -11.44 -20.23
N ARG A 238 8.99 -11.78 -20.65
CA ARG A 238 9.77 -10.99 -21.62
C ARG A 238 9.01 -10.70 -22.92
N ASP A 239 8.27 -11.69 -23.46
CA ASP A 239 7.51 -11.50 -24.71
C ASP A 239 6.36 -10.52 -24.55
N ALA A 240 5.63 -10.60 -23.44
CA ALA A 240 4.57 -9.64 -23.10
C ALA A 240 5.14 -8.23 -22.89
N LEU A 241 6.25 -8.10 -22.17
CA LEU A 241 6.95 -6.83 -21.98
C LEU A 241 7.45 -6.25 -23.33
N ALA A 242 7.93 -7.10 -24.26
CA ALA A 242 8.32 -6.64 -25.59
C ALA A 242 7.12 -6.17 -26.42
N GLN A 243 5.97 -6.80 -26.30
CA GLN A 243 4.72 -6.34 -26.92
C GLN A 243 4.28 -4.99 -26.32
N LEU A 244 4.32 -4.88 -24.99
CA LEU A 244 3.98 -3.64 -24.28
C LEU A 244 4.90 -2.49 -24.70
N HIS A 245 6.21 -2.74 -24.82
CA HIS A 245 7.18 -1.76 -25.32
C HIS A 245 6.87 -1.31 -26.74
N ARG A 246 6.56 -2.24 -27.67
CA ARG A 246 6.18 -1.88 -29.05
C ARG A 246 4.89 -1.04 -29.11
N ARG A 247 3.89 -1.37 -28.29
CA ARG A 247 2.65 -0.57 -28.18
C ARG A 247 2.93 0.83 -27.66
N GLN A 248 3.82 0.95 -26.69
CA GLN A 248 4.25 2.24 -26.18
C GLN A 248 4.98 3.07 -27.23
N GLN A 249 5.88 2.46 -28.01
CA GLN A 249 6.56 3.12 -29.14
C GLN A 249 5.56 3.58 -30.22
N ALA A 250 4.40 2.94 -30.34
CA ALA A 250 3.30 3.34 -31.20
C ALA A 250 2.38 4.42 -30.58
N GLY A 251 2.72 4.94 -29.38
CA GLY A 251 1.99 6.02 -28.71
C GLY A 251 0.96 5.58 -27.66
N GLU A 252 0.87 4.28 -27.35
CA GLU A 252 -0.01 3.83 -26.27
C GLU A 252 0.62 4.08 -24.88
N ALA A 253 -0.17 4.58 -23.93
CA ALA A 253 0.32 4.75 -22.57
C ALA A 253 0.35 3.41 -21.83
N ILE A 254 1.41 3.16 -21.05
CA ILE A 254 1.42 2.08 -20.04
C ILE A 254 0.75 2.64 -18.79
N ALA A 255 -0.46 2.18 -18.52
CA ALA A 255 -1.22 2.61 -17.35
C ALA A 255 -2.03 1.45 -16.79
N VAL A 256 -2.14 1.41 -15.47
CA VAL A 256 -2.97 0.48 -14.72
C VAL A 256 -3.96 1.25 -13.85
N ARG A 257 -5.16 0.73 -13.75
CA ARG A 257 -6.18 1.24 -12.85
C ARG A 257 -6.11 0.46 -11.53
N GLN A 258 -5.98 1.17 -10.44
CA GLN A 258 -6.04 0.60 -9.09
C GLN A 258 -7.31 1.08 -8.39
N THR A 259 -8.15 0.14 -7.97
CA THR A 259 -9.33 0.43 -7.17
C THR A 259 -8.92 0.56 -5.71
N LEU A 260 -9.30 1.67 -5.10
CA LEU A 260 -9.07 1.96 -3.69
C LEU A 260 -10.38 2.33 -3.01
N PHE A 261 -10.35 2.27 -1.68
CA PHE A 261 -11.39 2.83 -0.84
C PHE A 261 -10.80 3.41 0.44
N TRP A 262 -11.56 4.25 1.11
CA TRP A 262 -11.22 4.72 2.43
C TRP A 262 -12.44 4.75 3.35
N ILE A 263 -12.17 4.62 4.63
CA ILE A 263 -13.18 4.62 5.68
C ILE A 263 -12.69 5.52 6.83
N GLU A 264 -13.59 6.31 7.36
CA GLU A 264 -13.46 6.97 8.65
C GLU A 264 -14.50 6.38 9.58
N ALA A 265 -14.05 5.84 10.72
CA ALA A 265 -14.88 5.17 11.70
C ALA A 265 -14.63 5.71 13.11
N LEU A 266 -15.67 5.70 13.95
CA LEU A 266 -15.66 6.12 15.36
C LEU A 266 -15.86 4.88 16.24
N ARG A 267 -15.06 4.78 17.31
CA ARG A 267 -15.20 3.71 18.32
C ARG A 267 -16.21 4.05 19.42
#